data_791827d903ebdfc6b07190d56c50df4a
#
_entry.id   791827d903ebdfc6b07190d56c50df4a
#
_cell.length_a   1.000
_cell.length_b   1.000
_cell.length_c   1.000
_cell.angle_alpha   90.00
_cell.angle_beta   90.00
_cell.angle_gamma   90.00
#
_symmetry.space_group_name_H-M   'P 1'
#
loop_
_entity.id
_entity.type
_entity.pdbx_description
1 polymer ?
#
loop_
_entity_poly.entity_id
_entity_poly.type
_entity_poly.pdbx_seq_one_letter_code
_entity_poly.pdbx_strand_id
1 'polypeptide(L)'
;MKSFKYRNLILLCSIFIISSCSSMDGLRFWKSDEIDPDEPKELVAFSNQKNIVIEWKNSFKGENEIGNFLPDFSAQNLFFSDASGNVSSINASTGDRNWSIELNFLASGTSAGFGLVVVSDIDGNVIAVDQNDGSKLWSTNVKGEVLSKVAIDAKVVVVKTGSGELLGLDRENGEILWSYRSKLPLLTVRGSSSPVIVDDLVYVSFDNGRLGVFELNSGFQVWDGAISYVKGVSELENLIDSDSSPVVDGGLIYTTNYQGNLNIFDTAQKRSIWSYETSSFYSPIVSRGMLTIVEANSGLRSFALKTLQESWTNDDYINRDLSNAVSYKGSLVVGDFEGYVHVIDTLNGKTIGRKKISRKPIKSILSRSDSLYIIDEAFNLHSINI
;
A
#
# COMPACT_ATOMS: atom_id res chain seq x y z
N MET A 1 -64.76 48.78 -2.89
CA MET A 1 -64.30 47.97 -4.09
C MET A 1 -62.90 48.43 -4.57
N LYS A 2 -61.88 48.55 -3.68
CA LYS A 2 -60.50 48.93 -4.06
C LYS A 2 -59.40 48.12 -3.39
N SER A 3 -59.71 47.01 -2.68
CA SER A 3 -58.71 46.20 -1.99
C SER A 3 -58.33 44.89 -2.67
N PHE A 4 -58.95 44.57 -3.81
CA PHE A 4 -58.78 43.26 -4.44
C PHE A 4 -57.68 43.22 -5.53
N LYS A 5 -57.18 44.37 -5.98
CA LYS A 5 -56.17 44.43 -7.05
C LYS A 5 -54.73 44.28 -6.58
N TYR A 6 -54.46 44.61 -5.31
CA TYR A 6 -53.05 44.52 -4.78
C TYR A 6 -52.68 43.15 -4.23
N ARG A 7 -53.68 42.34 -3.84
CA ARG A 7 -53.44 41.00 -3.30
C ARG A 7 -52.98 40.01 -4.36
N ASN A 8 -53.44 40.20 -5.62
CA ASN A 8 -52.99 39.35 -6.74
C ASN A 8 -51.66 39.81 -7.33
N LEU A 9 -51.27 41.06 -7.16
CA LEU A 9 -49.97 41.54 -7.61
C LEU A 9 -48.83 41.10 -6.68
N ILE A 10 -49.11 41.00 -5.37
CA ILE A 10 -48.13 40.46 -4.41
C ILE A 10 -47.97 38.96 -4.55
N LEU A 11 -49.02 38.22 -4.93
CA LEU A 11 -48.96 36.79 -5.20
C LEU A 11 -48.18 36.44 -6.49
N LEU A 12 -48.25 37.32 -7.52
CA LEU A 12 -47.49 37.15 -8.76
C LEU A 12 -46.00 37.47 -8.56
N CYS A 13 -45.62 38.40 -7.68
CA CYS A 13 -44.22 38.68 -7.36
C CYS A 13 -43.59 37.61 -6.47
N SER A 14 -44.38 36.92 -5.62
CA SER A 14 -43.86 35.84 -4.77
C SER A 14 -43.64 34.52 -5.51
N ILE A 15 -44.27 34.29 -6.67
CA ILE A 15 -44.08 33.08 -7.48
C ILE A 15 -42.81 33.19 -8.38
N PHE A 16 -42.36 34.44 -8.67
CA PHE A 16 -41.13 34.64 -9.46
C PHE A 16 -39.83 34.50 -8.65
N ILE A 17 -39.89 34.43 -7.32
CA ILE A 17 -38.68 34.32 -6.46
C ILE A 17 -38.29 32.86 -6.19
N ILE A 18 -39.17 31.89 -6.47
CA ILE A 18 -38.92 30.48 -6.17
C ILE A 18 -38.34 29.68 -7.38
N SER A 19 -38.31 30.26 -8.58
CA SER A 19 -37.76 29.58 -9.80
C SER A 19 -36.33 30.03 -10.17
N SER A 20 -35.59 30.71 -9.29
CA SER A 20 -34.26 31.25 -9.55
C SER A 20 -33.13 30.52 -8.82
N CYS A 21 -33.29 29.24 -8.53
CA CYS A 21 -32.23 28.45 -7.88
C CYS A 21 -31.52 27.43 -8.80
N SER A 22 -31.51 27.62 -10.11
CA SER A 22 -30.80 26.67 -11.00
C SER A 22 -29.92 27.30 -12.09
N SER A 23 -29.57 28.59 -12.01
CA SER A 23 -28.65 29.20 -12.96
C SER A 23 -27.83 30.36 -12.40
N MET A 24 -27.31 30.23 -11.16
CA MET A 24 -26.36 31.17 -10.59
C MET A 24 -24.91 30.74 -10.68
N ASP A 25 -24.58 29.68 -11.42
CA ASP A 25 -23.19 29.31 -11.69
C ASP A 25 -22.46 30.25 -12.68
N GLY A 26 -23.22 31.13 -13.34
CA GLY A 26 -22.67 32.11 -14.29
C GLY A 26 -22.25 33.47 -13.70
N LEU A 27 -22.45 33.74 -12.42
CA LEU A 27 -22.14 35.05 -11.79
C LEU A 27 -21.09 34.98 -10.68
N ARG A 28 -20.25 33.96 -10.68
CA ARG A 28 -19.01 33.96 -9.87
C ARG A 28 -17.92 34.76 -10.56
N PHE A 29 -18.06 36.07 -10.64
CA PHE A 29 -16.99 36.99 -11.04
C PHE A 29 -15.87 37.15 -9.99
N TRP A 30 -15.93 36.42 -8.90
CA TRP A 30 -14.94 36.43 -7.81
C TRP A 30 -14.57 35.01 -7.47
N LYS A 31 -13.99 34.25 -8.45
CA LYS A 31 -13.04 33.23 -8.09
C LYS A 31 -11.82 34.00 -7.62
N SER A 32 -11.56 33.98 -6.33
CA SER A 32 -10.21 34.18 -5.85
C SER A 32 -9.36 33.12 -6.58
N ASP A 33 -8.28 33.54 -7.20
CA ASP A 33 -7.24 32.63 -7.72
C ASP A 33 -6.46 31.99 -6.56
N GLU A 34 -7.08 31.78 -5.39
CA GLU A 34 -6.54 30.96 -4.33
C GLU A 34 -6.61 29.51 -4.83
N ILE A 35 -5.48 29.01 -5.28
CA ILE A 35 -5.28 27.62 -5.59
C ILE A 35 -5.54 26.86 -4.29
N ASP A 36 -6.55 26.00 -4.30
CA ASP A 36 -6.80 25.07 -3.18
C ASP A 36 -5.55 24.21 -3.02
N PRO A 37 -4.84 24.27 -1.90
CA PRO A 37 -3.61 23.49 -1.71
C PRO A 37 -3.85 21.97 -1.78
N ASP A 38 -5.09 21.53 -1.60
CA ASP A 38 -5.49 20.11 -1.65
C ASP A 38 -6.01 19.70 -3.04
N GLU A 39 -6.11 20.63 -4.00
CA GLU A 39 -6.56 20.30 -5.35
C GLU A 39 -5.52 19.43 -6.08
N PRO A 40 -5.93 18.28 -6.66
CA PRO A 40 -5.04 17.43 -7.43
C PRO A 40 -4.48 18.17 -8.66
N LYS A 41 -3.17 18.08 -8.87
CA LYS A 41 -2.55 18.65 -10.07
C LYS A 41 -3.13 18.04 -11.35
N GLU A 42 -3.37 18.88 -12.34
CA GLU A 42 -3.75 18.42 -13.67
C GLU A 42 -2.61 17.61 -14.32
N LEU A 43 -2.98 16.57 -15.06
CA LEU A 43 -2.00 15.70 -15.70
C LEU A 43 -1.32 16.43 -16.86
N VAL A 44 -0.02 16.62 -16.75
CA VAL A 44 0.80 17.27 -17.78
C VAL A 44 0.86 16.41 -19.05
N ALA A 45 0.78 17.06 -20.22
CA ALA A 45 1.00 16.41 -21.50
C ALA A 45 2.47 16.02 -21.67
N PHE A 46 2.73 14.85 -22.26
CA PHE A 46 4.09 14.37 -22.52
C PHE A 46 4.13 13.54 -23.81
N SER A 47 5.33 13.25 -24.30
CA SER A 47 5.52 12.35 -25.45
C SER A 47 5.56 10.90 -24.98
N ASN A 48 4.54 10.13 -25.34
CA ASN A 48 4.42 8.72 -24.92
C ASN A 48 5.49 7.86 -25.63
N GLN A 49 6.34 7.22 -24.83
CA GLN A 49 7.43 6.34 -25.29
C GLN A 49 7.18 4.86 -24.94
N LYS A 50 6.23 4.59 -24.03
CA LYS A 50 5.90 3.26 -23.54
C LYS A 50 4.43 2.96 -23.77
N ASN A 51 4.14 1.84 -24.42
CA ASN A 51 2.78 1.39 -24.67
C ASN A 51 2.35 0.39 -23.61
N ILE A 52 1.31 0.74 -22.85
CA ILE A 52 0.75 -0.13 -21.82
C ILE A 52 -0.37 -0.97 -22.46
N VAL A 53 -0.24 -2.30 -22.38
CA VAL A 53 -1.21 -3.26 -22.88
C VAL A 53 -1.87 -3.98 -21.73
N ILE A 54 -3.21 -4.05 -21.71
CA ILE A 54 -3.96 -4.89 -20.75
C ILE A 54 -4.01 -6.29 -21.35
N GLU A 55 -3.48 -7.29 -20.64
CA GLU A 55 -3.46 -8.68 -21.06
C GLU A 55 -4.75 -9.39 -20.66
N TRP A 56 -5.15 -9.23 -19.40
CA TRP A 56 -6.40 -9.75 -18.88
C TRP A 56 -6.92 -8.93 -17.68
N LYS A 57 -8.18 -9.13 -17.34
CA LYS A 57 -8.84 -8.52 -16.19
C LYS A 57 -9.74 -9.52 -15.50
N ASN A 58 -9.69 -9.55 -14.16
CA ASN A 58 -10.62 -10.25 -13.30
C ASN A 58 -11.26 -9.29 -12.29
N SER A 59 -12.54 -9.52 -11.98
CA SER A 59 -13.26 -8.74 -10.98
C SER A 59 -13.57 -9.62 -9.77
N PHE A 60 -13.15 -9.17 -8.61
CA PHE A 60 -13.49 -9.75 -7.32
C PHE A 60 -14.55 -8.86 -6.69
N LYS A 61 -15.56 -9.49 -6.10
CA LYS A 61 -16.59 -8.76 -5.37
C LYS A 61 -16.14 -8.67 -3.93
N GLY A 62 -15.60 -7.55 -3.53
CA GLY A 62 -15.17 -7.34 -2.15
C GLY A 62 -15.41 -5.88 -1.75
N GLU A 63 -15.87 -5.67 -0.53
CA GLU A 63 -15.82 -4.39 0.15
C GLU A 63 -14.58 -4.43 1.04
N ASN A 64 -13.81 -3.35 1.07
CA ASN A 64 -12.57 -3.29 1.82
C ASN A 64 -12.65 -2.16 2.81
N GLU A 65 -13.09 -2.46 4.01
CA GLU A 65 -13.10 -1.50 5.11
C GLU A 65 -11.87 -1.63 6.03
N ILE A 66 -11.25 -2.80 6.08
CA ILE A 66 -10.15 -3.10 7.01
C ILE A 66 -9.14 -4.03 6.33
N GLY A 67 -7.84 -3.77 6.51
CA GLY A 67 -6.75 -4.63 6.06
C GLY A 67 -6.18 -4.30 4.68
N ASN A 68 -5.02 -4.85 4.40
CA ASN A 68 -4.31 -4.69 3.14
C ASN A 68 -4.39 -5.98 2.32
N PHE A 69 -5.34 -6.02 1.36
CA PHE A 69 -5.62 -7.18 0.53
C PHE A 69 -4.74 -7.26 -0.71
N LEU A 70 -3.43 -7.22 -0.51
CA LEU A 70 -2.48 -7.43 -1.59
C LEU A 70 -2.44 -8.91 -1.98
N PRO A 71 -2.39 -9.23 -3.28
CA PRO A 71 -2.13 -10.59 -3.73
C PRO A 71 -0.69 -11.00 -3.48
N ASP A 72 -0.44 -12.29 -3.67
CA ASP A 72 0.90 -12.84 -3.68
C ASP A 72 1.07 -13.90 -4.75
N PHE A 73 2.31 -14.30 -4.99
CA PHE A 73 2.68 -15.22 -6.04
C PHE A 73 3.42 -16.43 -5.49
N SER A 74 3.09 -17.59 -6.03
CA SER A 74 3.93 -18.77 -5.91
C SER A 74 3.93 -19.52 -7.24
N ALA A 75 5.11 -19.85 -7.74
CA ALA A 75 5.29 -20.44 -9.07
C ALA A 75 4.60 -19.62 -10.18
N GLN A 76 3.64 -20.17 -10.90
CA GLN A 76 2.89 -19.53 -11.99
C GLN A 76 1.51 -19.01 -11.55
N ASN A 77 1.21 -19.11 -10.25
CA ASN A 77 -0.09 -18.74 -9.71
C ASN A 77 -0.01 -17.44 -8.92
N LEU A 78 -1.05 -16.65 -9.07
CA LEU A 78 -1.36 -15.50 -8.24
C LEU A 78 -2.48 -15.90 -7.30
N PHE A 79 -2.31 -15.57 -6.02
CA PHE A 79 -3.29 -15.80 -4.98
C PHE A 79 -3.85 -14.47 -4.52
N PHE A 80 -5.16 -14.41 -4.42
CA PHE A 80 -5.88 -13.19 -4.07
C PHE A 80 -6.98 -13.51 -3.07
N SER A 81 -7.19 -12.61 -2.13
CA SER A 81 -8.30 -12.67 -1.17
C SER A 81 -9.04 -11.35 -1.13
N ASP A 82 -10.29 -11.39 -0.65
CA ASP A 82 -11.09 -10.21 -0.36
C ASP A 82 -11.63 -10.23 1.08
N ALA A 83 -12.15 -9.10 1.53
CA ALA A 83 -12.65 -8.96 2.90
C ALA A 83 -13.86 -9.86 3.20
N SER A 84 -14.61 -10.27 2.17
CA SER A 84 -15.78 -11.15 2.35
C SER A 84 -15.42 -12.62 2.61
N GLY A 85 -14.12 -12.96 2.52
CA GLY A 85 -13.63 -14.31 2.82
C GLY A 85 -13.27 -15.14 1.60
N ASN A 86 -13.42 -14.64 0.40
CA ASN A 86 -13.02 -15.38 -0.79
C ASN A 86 -11.50 -15.43 -0.91
N VAL A 87 -10.94 -16.62 -1.10
CA VAL A 87 -9.55 -16.82 -1.45
C VAL A 87 -9.50 -17.58 -2.77
N SER A 88 -8.73 -17.09 -3.73
CA SER A 88 -8.66 -17.64 -5.08
C SER A 88 -7.23 -17.83 -5.53
N SER A 89 -7.00 -18.91 -6.27
CA SER A 89 -5.80 -19.13 -7.08
C SER A 89 -6.11 -18.83 -8.54
N ILE A 90 -5.27 -18.06 -9.18
CA ILE A 90 -5.42 -17.61 -10.56
C ILE A 90 -4.13 -17.92 -11.31
N ASN A 91 -4.24 -18.45 -12.52
CA ASN A 91 -3.08 -18.51 -13.40
C ASN A 91 -2.64 -17.09 -13.76
N ALA A 92 -1.42 -16.72 -13.39
CA ALA A 92 -0.92 -15.36 -13.53
C ALA A 92 -0.81 -14.89 -14.98
N SER A 93 -0.61 -15.79 -15.93
CA SER A 93 -0.46 -15.46 -17.35
C SER A 93 -1.79 -15.30 -18.09
N THR A 94 -2.81 -16.12 -17.74
CA THR A 94 -4.08 -16.12 -18.45
C THR A 94 -5.22 -15.43 -17.70
N GLY A 95 -5.09 -15.28 -16.39
CA GLY A 95 -6.15 -14.79 -15.53
C GLY A 95 -7.23 -15.84 -15.20
N ASP A 96 -7.06 -17.08 -15.65
CA ASP A 96 -8.01 -18.14 -15.36
C ASP A 96 -7.95 -18.55 -13.89
N ARG A 97 -9.12 -18.79 -13.29
CA ARG A 97 -9.21 -19.25 -11.92
C ARG A 97 -8.96 -20.75 -11.85
N ASN A 98 -7.95 -21.15 -11.04
CA ASN A 98 -7.65 -22.56 -10.77
C ASN A 98 -8.62 -23.13 -9.73
N TRP A 99 -8.75 -22.43 -8.60
CA TRP A 99 -9.66 -22.76 -7.52
C TRP A 99 -10.13 -21.52 -6.76
N SER A 100 -11.20 -21.65 -6.01
CA SER A 100 -11.69 -20.63 -5.08
C SER A 100 -12.34 -21.30 -3.89
N ILE A 101 -12.08 -20.78 -2.69
CA ILE A 101 -12.68 -21.20 -1.44
C ILE A 101 -13.29 -19.99 -0.75
N GLU A 102 -14.22 -20.25 0.17
CA GLU A 102 -14.85 -19.24 1.02
C GLU A 102 -14.48 -19.54 2.49
N LEU A 103 -13.94 -18.55 3.18
CA LEU A 103 -13.61 -18.56 4.60
C LEU A 103 -14.49 -17.54 5.32
N ASN A 104 -14.25 -17.32 6.62
CA ASN A 104 -14.83 -16.18 7.34
C ASN A 104 -14.28 -14.85 6.80
N PHE A 105 -14.85 -13.73 7.26
CA PHE A 105 -14.35 -12.39 6.93
C PHE A 105 -12.86 -12.27 7.21
N LEU A 106 -12.11 -11.85 6.19
CA LEU A 106 -10.66 -11.73 6.28
C LEU A 106 -10.24 -10.30 6.66
N ALA A 107 -9.06 -10.19 7.28
CA ALA A 107 -8.44 -8.94 7.68
C ALA A 107 -7.13 -8.67 6.94
N SER A 108 -6.54 -9.66 6.26
CA SER A 108 -5.29 -9.50 5.53
C SER A 108 -5.36 -10.06 4.11
N GLY A 109 -4.46 -9.56 3.24
CA GLY A 109 -4.20 -10.16 1.93
C GLY A 109 -3.53 -11.53 2.05
N THR A 110 -3.33 -12.14 0.88
CA THR A 110 -2.68 -13.45 0.80
C THR A 110 -1.17 -13.34 0.92
N SER A 111 -0.57 -14.34 1.56
CA SER A 111 0.87 -14.66 1.44
C SER A 111 1.00 -16.06 0.88
N ALA A 112 1.89 -16.25 -0.08
CA ALA A 112 2.04 -17.54 -0.76
C ALA A 112 3.50 -17.97 -0.87
N GLY A 113 3.79 -19.21 -0.53
CA GLY A 113 5.12 -19.78 -0.62
C GLY A 113 5.22 -21.15 0.04
N PHE A 114 6.20 -21.93 -0.36
CA PHE A 114 6.51 -23.23 0.23
C PHE A 114 5.31 -24.18 0.34
N GLY A 115 4.40 -24.15 -0.64
CA GLY A 115 3.22 -25.00 -0.68
C GLY A 115 2.00 -24.42 0.03
N LEU A 116 2.11 -23.30 0.71
CA LEU A 116 1.04 -22.66 1.47
C LEU A 116 0.49 -21.41 0.79
N VAL A 117 -0.78 -21.14 1.04
CA VAL A 117 -1.39 -19.82 0.99
C VAL A 117 -1.89 -19.49 2.38
N VAL A 118 -1.46 -18.37 2.94
CA VAL A 118 -1.81 -17.94 4.30
C VAL A 118 -2.59 -16.64 4.25
N VAL A 119 -3.70 -16.59 4.99
CA VAL A 119 -4.55 -15.43 5.22
C VAL A 119 -4.86 -15.29 6.70
N SER A 120 -5.39 -14.14 7.10
CA SER A 120 -5.86 -13.93 8.49
C SER A 120 -7.28 -13.42 8.48
N ASP A 121 -8.09 -13.90 9.42
CA ASP A 121 -9.46 -13.43 9.61
C ASP A 121 -9.55 -12.31 10.65
N ILE A 122 -10.75 -11.72 10.77
CA ILE A 122 -11.03 -10.63 11.72
C ILE A 122 -10.98 -11.06 13.19
N ASP A 123 -11.06 -12.37 13.47
CA ASP A 123 -11.00 -12.93 14.80
C ASP A 123 -9.56 -13.25 15.25
N GLY A 124 -8.58 -12.93 14.42
CA GLY A 124 -7.16 -13.17 14.68
C GLY A 124 -6.72 -14.62 14.43
N ASN A 125 -7.45 -15.38 13.63
CA ASN A 125 -6.99 -16.68 13.17
C ASN A 125 -6.11 -16.49 11.93
N VAL A 126 -4.90 -17.03 12.00
CA VAL A 126 -4.01 -17.23 10.86
C VAL A 126 -4.36 -18.59 10.25
N ILE A 127 -4.74 -18.61 9.00
CA ILE A 127 -5.28 -19.78 8.31
C ILE A 127 -4.35 -20.12 7.14
N ALA A 128 -3.82 -21.34 7.11
CA ALA A 128 -3.07 -21.86 6.00
C ALA A 128 -3.91 -22.86 5.18
N VAL A 129 -3.86 -22.69 3.88
CA VAL A 129 -4.47 -23.60 2.91
C VAL A 129 -3.43 -24.10 1.92
N ASP A 130 -3.65 -25.29 1.35
CA ASP A 130 -2.79 -25.84 0.30
C ASP A 130 -2.85 -24.98 -0.96
N GLN A 131 -1.71 -24.64 -1.52
CA GLN A 131 -1.64 -23.77 -2.70
C GLN A 131 -2.22 -24.40 -3.98
N ASN A 132 -2.34 -25.75 -4.04
CA ASN A 132 -2.79 -26.44 -5.23
C ASN A 132 -4.31 -26.54 -5.34
N ASP A 133 -5.00 -26.74 -4.23
CA ASP A 133 -6.45 -27.00 -4.21
C ASP A 133 -7.25 -26.15 -3.23
N GLY A 134 -6.57 -25.36 -2.37
CA GLY A 134 -7.21 -24.52 -1.35
C GLY A 134 -7.71 -25.25 -0.13
N SER A 135 -7.41 -26.55 0.05
CA SER A 135 -7.80 -27.30 1.23
C SER A 135 -7.13 -26.74 2.49
N LYS A 136 -7.91 -26.59 3.57
CA LYS A 136 -7.40 -26.06 4.84
C LYS A 136 -6.41 -27.04 5.46
N LEU A 137 -5.20 -26.56 5.77
CA LEU A 137 -4.14 -27.33 6.41
C LEU A 137 -4.13 -27.14 7.92
N TRP A 138 -4.11 -25.89 8.38
CA TRP A 138 -4.15 -25.54 9.80
C TRP A 138 -4.75 -24.15 10.04
N SER A 139 -5.04 -23.85 11.28
CA SER A 139 -5.50 -22.52 11.71
C SER A 139 -5.08 -22.29 13.15
N THR A 140 -4.47 -21.13 13.43
CA THR A 140 -3.96 -20.75 14.73
C THR A 140 -4.46 -19.38 15.11
N ASN A 141 -5.10 -19.26 16.29
CA ASN A 141 -5.50 -17.97 16.81
C ASN A 141 -4.33 -17.30 17.53
N VAL A 142 -3.88 -16.14 17.02
CA VAL A 142 -2.76 -15.38 17.56
C VAL A 142 -3.17 -14.33 18.58
N LYS A 143 -4.44 -14.30 18.97
CA LYS A 143 -5.02 -13.40 19.99
C LYS A 143 -4.79 -11.91 19.69
N GLY A 144 -4.77 -11.55 18.42
CA GLY A 144 -4.57 -10.18 17.94
C GLY A 144 -4.95 -10.05 16.48
N GLU A 145 -5.33 -8.86 16.04
CA GLU A 145 -5.60 -8.57 14.63
C GLU A 145 -4.33 -8.71 13.80
N VAL A 146 -4.40 -9.36 12.66
CA VAL A 146 -3.32 -9.46 11.68
C VAL A 146 -3.77 -8.75 10.41
N LEU A 147 -3.29 -7.53 10.21
CA LEU A 147 -3.71 -6.66 9.11
C LEU A 147 -2.71 -6.66 7.92
N SER A 148 -1.51 -7.17 8.16
CA SER A 148 -0.45 -7.28 7.16
C SER A 148 -0.31 -8.69 6.62
N LYS A 149 0.35 -8.81 5.47
CA LYS A 149 0.78 -10.11 4.96
C LYS A 149 1.77 -10.74 5.93
N VAL A 150 1.70 -12.06 6.06
CA VAL A 150 2.72 -12.82 6.80
C VAL A 150 3.94 -13.08 5.92
N ALA A 151 5.10 -13.32 6.53
CA ALA A 151 6.26 -13.81 5.78
C ALA A 151 6.39 -15.32 5.93
N ILE A 152 6.63 -16.03 4.85
CA ILE A 152 6.69 -17.50 4.81
C ILE A 152 8.10 -17.96 4.42
N ASP A 153 8.67 -18.83 5.21
CA ASP A 153 9.91 -19.55 4.94
C ASP A 153 9.66 -21.07 4.91
N ALA A 154 10.71 -21.82 4.63
CA ALA A 154 10.65 -23.30 4.57
C ALA A 154 10.17 -23.97 5.88
N LYS A 155 10.37 -23.34 7.02
CA LYS A 155 10.04 -23.88 8.35
C LYS A 155 9.09 -23.01 9.15
N VAL A 156 9.12 -21.70 8.97
CA VAL A 156 8.46 -20.74 9.85
C VAL A 156 7.56 -19.81 9.03
N VAL A 157 6.37 -19.54 9.57
CA VAL A 157 5.48 -18.46 9.15
C VAL A 157 5.57 -17.34 10.18
N VAL A 158 6.02 -16.16 9.77
CA VAL A 158 6.19 -15.01 10.67
C VAL A 158 4.99 -14.09 10.56
N VAL A 159 4.37 -13.81 11.69
CA VAL A 159 3.12 -13.03 11.82
C VAL A 159 3.37 -11.83 12.70
N LYS A 160 2.96 -10.63 12.25
CA LYS A 160 2.90 -9.41 13.06
C LYS A 160 1.45 -9.07 13.37
N THR A 161 1.14 -8.84 14.65
CA THR A 161 -0.20 -8.37 15.07
C THR A 161 -0.23 -6.85 15.20
N GLY A 162 -1.42 -6.26 15.08
CA GLY A 162 -1.65 -4.84 15.34
C GLY A 162 -1.36 -4.42 16.80
N SER A 163 -1.28 -5.37 17.74
CA SER A 163 -0.87 -5.14 19.13
C SER A 163 0.65 -5.12 19.34
N GLY A 164 1.45 -5.21 18.25
CA GLY A 164 2.91 -5.19 18.29
C GLY A 164 3.54 -6.53 18.70
N GLU A 165 2.81 -7.62 18.60
CA GLU A 165 3.36 -8.94 18.81
C GLU A 165 3.87 -9.52 17.49
N LEU A 166 5.07 -10.10 17.51
CA LEU A 166 5.68 -10.83 16.41
C LEU A 166 5.75 -12.31 16.82
N LEU A 167 5.22 -13.19 15.98
CA LEU A 167 5.16 -14.62 16.27
C LEU A 167 5.80 -15.40 15.11
N GLY A 168 6.51 -16.47 15.45
CA GLY A 168 6.90 -17.50 14.49
C GLY A 168 6.02 -18.73 14.72
N LEU A 169 5.32 -19.14 13.66
CA LEU A 169 4.50 -20.34 13.64
C LEU A 169 5.20 -21.43 12.86
N ASP A 170 5.09 -22.67 13.31
CA ASP A 170 5.52 -23.82 12.52
C ASP A 170 4.75 -23.88 11.20
N ARG A 171 5.45 -23.97 10.09
CA ARG A 171 4.86 -23.97 8.75
C ARG A 171 3.93 -25.16 8.50
N GLU A 172 4.21 -26.32 9.09
CA GLU A 172 3.47 -27.55 8.79
C GLU A 172 2.17 -27.69 9.58
N ASN A 173 2.15 -27.21 10.84
CA ASN A 173 1.03 -27.43 11.74
C ASN A 173 0.46 -26.15 12.40
N GLY A 174 1.15 -25.00 12.21
CA GLY A 174 0.73 -23.72 12.77
C GLY A 174 1.01 -23.54 14.26
N GLU A 175 1.77 -24.43 14.92
CA GLU A 175 2.13 -24.26 16.34
C GLU A 175 3.01 -23.03 16.56
N ILE A 176 2.78 -22.29 17.64
CA ILE A 176 3.61 -21.12 17.98
C ILE A 176 4.96 -21.61 18.49
N LEU A 177 6.02 -21.36 17.72
CA LEU A 177 7.40 -21.70 18.06
C LEU A 177 8.03 -20.69 19.00
N TRP A 178 7.78 -19.40 18.74
CA TRP A 178 8.30 -18.29 19.53
C TRP A 178 7.40 -17.05 19.39
N SER A 179 7.52 -16.13 20.34
CA SER A 179 6.88 -14.84 20.28
C SER A 179 7.77 -13.74 20.85
N TYR A 180 7.63 -12.54 20.33
CA TYR A 180 8.23 -11.31 20.81
C TYR A 180 7.18 -10.23 20.90
N ARG A 181 7.20 -9.40 21.95
CA ARG A 181 6.27 -8.28 22.12
C ARG A 181 7.01 -6.96 22.14
N SER A 182 6.72 -6.12 21.17
CA SER A 182 7.17 -4.73 21.13
C SER A 182 6.34 -3.87 22.09
N LYS A 183 6.99 -2.89 22.71
CA LYS A 183 6.27 -1.86 23.50
C LYS A 183 5.70 -0.83 22.52
N LEU A 184 4.39 -0.76 22.43
CA LEU A 184 3.71 0.24 21.62
C LEU A 184 3.42 1.51 22.44
N PRO A 185 3.35 2.70 21.80
CA PRO A 185 2.78 3.90 22.41
C PRO A 185 1.29 3.72 22.72
N LEU A 186 0.73 4.61 23.53
CA LEU A 186 -0.69 4.58 23.91
C LEU A 186 -1.63 4.80 22.72
N LEU A 187 -1.20 5.61 21.76
CA LEU A 187 -1.88 5.83 20.49
C LEU A 187 -1.00 5.33 19.36
N THR A 188 -1.51 4.40 18.57
CA THR A 188 -0.92 3.95 17.31
C THR A 188 -1.97 4.02 16.21
N VAL A 189 -1.55 4.37 15.02
CA VAL A 189 -2.33 4.07 13.82
C VAL A 189 -2.20 2.56 13.60
N ARG A 190 -3.25 1.90 13.07
CA ARG A 190 -3.21 0.46 12.79
C ARG A 190 -2.27 0.19 11.62
N GLY A 191 -0.97 0.04 11.94
CA GLY A 191 0.08 -0.19 10.95
C GLY A 191 -0.03 -1.55 10.27
N SER A 192 0.16 -1.56 8.95
CA SER A 192 0.06 -2.74 8.10
C SER A 192 1.41 -3.24 7.55
N SER A 193 2.53 -2.76 8.10
CA SER A 193 3.87 -3.21 7.72
C SER A 193 4.03 -4.73 7.86
N SER A 194 4.41 -5.38 6.77
CA SER A 194 4.66 -6.83 6.73
C SER A 194 6.08 -7.16 7.19
N PRO A 195 6.29 -8.25 7.93
CA PRO A 195 7.63 -8.77 8.18
C PRO A 195 8.29 -9.21 6.87
N VAL A 196 9.62 -9.09 6.79
CA VAL A 196 10.42 -9.48 5.64
C VAL A 196 11.49 -10.47 6.09
N ILE A 197 11.63 -11.60 5.41
CA ILE A 197 12.64 -12.62 5.71
C ILE A 197 13.74 -12.53 4.65
N VAL A 198 14.99 -12.37 5.10
CA VAL A 198 16.19 -12.45 4.26
C VAL A 198 17.30 -13.14 5.06
N ASP A 199 17.90 -14.17 4.51
CA ASP A 199 19.07 -14.89 5.07
C ASP A 199 18.88 -15.29 6.55
N ASP A 200 17.85 -16.03 6.87
CA ASP A 200 17.50 -16.49 8.24
C ASP A 200 17.23 -15.37 9.27
N LEU A 201 17.07 -14.13 8.82
CA LEU A 201 16.70 -12.98 9.64
C LEU A 201 15.32 -12.44 9.25
N VAL A 202 14.61 -11.97 10.27
CA VAL A 202 13.31 -11.29 10.13
C VAL A 202 13.49 -9.82 10.40
N TYR A 203 13.08 -8.99 9.45
CA TYR A 203 13.11 -7.54 9.54
C TYR A 203 11.68 -7.02 9.68
N VAL A 204 11.43 -6.19 10.69
CA VAL A 204 10.07 -5.71 11.00
C VAL A 204 10.10 -4.25 11.41
N SER A 205 9.27 -3.43 10.78
CA SER A 205 8.95 -2.09 11.26
C SER A 205 7.80 -2.17 12.26
N PHE A 206 7.97 -1.59 13.44
CA PHE A 206 6.95 -1.52 14.48
C PHE A 206 6.37 -0.11 14.58
N ASP A 207 5.12 -0.01 15.01
CA ASP A 207 4.37 1.24 15.14
C ASP A 207 4.88 2.14 16.30
N ASN A 208 5.91 1.70 17.00
CA ASN A 208 6.69 2.51 17.94
C ASN A 208 7.87 3.25 17.29
N GLY A 209 7.97 3.24 15.95
CA GLY A 209 9.06 3.89 15.21
C GLY A 209 10.39 3.16 15.29
N ARG A 210 10.39 1.85 15.48
CA ARG A 210 11.61 1.03 15.52
C ARG A 210 11.61 -0.06 14.46
N LEU A 211 12.75 -0.25 13.85
CA LEU A 211 13.07 -1.44 13.07
C LEU A 211 13.64 -2.49 14.03
N GLY A 212 13.04 -3.66 14.07
CA GLY A 212 13.57 -4.83 14.77
C GLY A 212 14.14 -5.84 13.80
N VAL A 213 15.22 -6.50 14.19
CA VAL A 213 15.84 -7.61 13.45
C VAL A 213 15.97 -8.80 14.37
N PHE A 214 15.43 -9.96 13.92
CA PHE A 214 15.29 -11.17 14.73
C PHE A 214 15.85 -12.36 13.99
N GLU A 215 16.34 -13.35 14.72
CA GLU A 215 16.61 -14.69 14.15
C GLU A 215 15.31 -15.39 13.82
N LEU A 216 15.20 -15.92 12.60
CA LEU A 216 13.98 -16.56 12.08
C LEU A 216 13.50 -17.72 12.94
N ASN A 217 14.42 -18.61 13.35
CA ASN A 217 14.05 -19.87 14.01
C ASN A 217 13.81 -19.72 15.52
N SER A 218 14.37 -18.73 16.17
CA SER A 218 14.30 -18.54 17.64
C SER A 218 13.49 -17.33 18.07
N GLY A 219 13.26 -16.36 17.18
CA GLY A 219 12.68 -15.07 17.54
C GLY A 219 13.60 -14.20 18.40
N PHE A 220 14.87 -14.58 18.55
CA PHE A 220 15.83 -13.80 19.32
C PHE A 220 16.12 -12.47 18.63
N GLN A 221 15.97 -11.36 19.35
CA GLN A 221 16.26 -10.02 18.82
C GLN A 221 17.79 -9.82 18.67
N VAL A 222 18.24 -9.74 17.43
CA VAL A 222 19.66 -9.54 17.11
C VAL A 222 20.09 -8.10 17.34
N TRP A 223 19.24 -7.15 16.92
CA TRP A 223 19.38 -5.71 17.16
C TRP A 223 18.09 -4.97 16.79
N ASP A 224 18.03 -3.70 17.15
CA ASP A 224 16.97 -2.80 16.72
C ASP A 224 17.52 -1.38 16.49
N GLY A 225 16.81 -0.60 15.67
CA GLY A 225 17.18 0.77 15.33
C GLY A 225 15.96 1.70 15.29
N ALA A 226 16.15 2.98 15.60
CA ALA A 226 15.09 3.96 15.47
C ALA A 226 14.89 4.34 14.01
N ILE A 227 13.66 4.20 13.51
CA ILE A 227 13.20 4.65 12.19
C ILE A 227 12.75 6.12 12.28
N SER A 228 12.12 6.47 13.39
CA SER A 228 11.64 7.81 13.66
C SER A 228 11.87 8.18 15.11
N TYR A 229 11.99 9.47 15.36
CA TYR A 229 12.09 10.03 16.71
C TYR A 229 10.85 10.87 16.97
N VAL A 230 10.27 10.69 18.14
CA VAL A 230 9.19 11.53 18.66
C VAL A 230 9.67 12.98 18.73
N LYS A 231 9.06 13.87 17.95
CA LYS A 231 9.46 15.29 17.86
C LYS A 231 8.47 16.24 18.51
N GLY A 232 7.25 15.76 18.80
CA GLY A 232 6.12 16.59 19.27
C GLY A 232 5.94 16.58 20.78
N VAL A 233 5.21 17.58 21.29
CA VAL A 233 4.81 17.71 22.69
C VAL A 233 3.48 17.01 22.97
N SER A 234 2.65 16.83 21.93
CA SER A 234 1.34 16.15 22.01
C SER A 234 1.42 14.71 21.52
N GLU A 235 0.52 13.85 22.00
CA GLU A 235 0.41 12.47 21.55
C GLU A 235 0.06 12.36 20.06
N LEU A 236 -0.69 13.32 19.51
CA LEU A 236 -1.04 13.38 18.08
C LEU A 236 0.16 13.73 17.20
N GLU A 237 1.04 14.62 17.66
CA GLU A 237 2.29 14.95 16.94
C GLU A 237 3.31 13.80 16.99
N ASN A 238 3.09 12.85 17.87
CA ASN A 238 3.94 11.68 18.10
C ASN A 238 3.37 10.41 17.47
N LEU A 239 2.28 10.51 16.69
CA LEU A 239 1.74 9.39 15.94
C LEU A 239 2.76 8.99 14.86
N ILE A 240 3.39 7.86 15.07
CA ILE A 240 4.26 7.22 14.09
C ILE A 240 3.47 6.12 13.43
N ASP A 241 3.36 6.18 12.12
CA ASP A 241 2.75 5.12 11.34
C ASP A 241 3.83 4.43 10.50
N SER A 242 3.97 3.14 10.72
CA SER A 242 4.96 2.29 10.04
C SER A 242 4.27 1.30 9.10
N ASP A 243 3.45 1.79 8.18
CA ASP A 243 2.80 0.97 7.15
C ASP A 243 3.78 0.40 6.14
N SER A 244 4.92 1.05 5.98
CA SER A 244 5.97 0.64 5.07
C SER A 244 6.72 -0.58 5.58
N SER A 245 6.77 -1.65 4.77
CA SER A 245 7.64 -2.78 5.03
C SER A 245 9.10 -2.43 4.74
N PRO A 246 10.06 -2.92 5.53
CA PRO A 246 11.48 -2.67 5.26
C PRO A 246 11.90 -3.32 3.93
N VAL A 247 12.76 -2.65 3.18
CA VAL A 247 13.39 -3.18 1.97
C VAL A 247 14.83 -3.54 2.30
N VAL A 248 15.21 -4.79 2.10
CA VAL A 248 16.57 -5.29 2.39
C VAL A 248 17.25 -5.60 1.08
N ASP A 249 18.33 -4.91 0.78
CA ASP A 249 19.11 -5.09 -0.44
C ASP A 249 20.59 -4.77 -0.22
N GLY A 250 21.47 -5.63 -0.70
CA GLY A 250 22.94 -5.43 -0.71
C GLY A 250 23.55 -5.15 0.68
N GLY A 251 22.99 -5.74 1.76
CA GLY A 251 23.45 -5.51 3.14
C GLY A 251 22.98 -4.18 3.75
N LEU A 252 22.08 -3.50 3.08
CA LEU A 252 21.42 -2.30 3.57
C LEU A 252 19.92 -2.55 3.79
N ILE A 253 19.34 -1.80 4.73
CA ILE A 253 17.90 -1.81 4.99
C ILE A 253 17.39 -0.40 4.78
N TYR A 254 16.36 -0.28 3.95
CA TYR A 254 15.69 0.98 3.64
C TYR A 254 14.31 0.97 4.29
N THR A 255 13.98 2.02 5.03
CA THR A 255 12.67 2.18 5.68
C THR A 255 12.14 3.58 5.47
N THR A 256 10.83 3.68 5.33
CA THR A 256 10.08 4.94 5.33
C THR A 256 9.00 4.87 6.39
N ASN A 257 8.49 6.00 6.83
CA ASN A 257 7.32 6.07 7.68
C ASN A 257 6.58 7.40 7.46
N TYR A 258 5.30 7.41 7.82
CA TYR A 258 4.49 8.62 7.78
C TYR A 258 4.96 9.59 8.85
N GLN A 259 5.04 10.89 8.52
CA GLN A 259 5.53 11.98 9.38
C GLN A 259 6.91 11.71 10.01
N GLY A 260 7.81 11.09 9.26
CA GLY A 260 9.10 10.67 9.80
C GLY A 260 10.27 10.84 8.84
N ASN A 261 10.90 9.74 8.51
CA ASN A 261 12.15 9.75 7.76
C ASN A 261 12.22 8.58 6.75
N LEU A 262 12.94 8.81 5.66
CA LEU A 262 13.59 7.75 4.91
C LEU A 262 14.92 7.45 5.58
N ASN A 263 15.15 6.20 6.00
CA ASN A 263 16.38 5.79 6.67
C ASN A 263 17.07 4.69 5.90
N ILE A 264 18.41 4.69 5.98
CA ILE A 264 19.25 3.60 5.51
C ILE A 264 20.04 3.07 6.71
N PHE A 265 19.91 1.77 6.97
CA PHE A 265 20.69 1.07 7.98
C PHE A 265 21.68 0.14 7.31
N ASP A 266 22.88 0.03 7.90
CA ASP A 266 23.88 -0.96 7.52
C ASP A 266 23.72 -2.19 8.44
N THR A 267 23.50 -3.36 7.84
CA THR A 267 23.26 -4.60 8.57
C THR A 267 24.46 -5.08 9.34
N ALA A 268 25.68 -4.86 8.82
CA ALA A 268 26.93 -5.26 9.48
C ALA A 268 27.27 -4.32 10.64
N GLN A 269 27.08 -3.00 10.48
CA GLN A 269 27.33 -2.00 11.52
C GLN A 269 26.17 -1.91 12.51
N LYS A 270 24.99 -2.47 12.20
CA LYS A 270 23.77 -2.48 13.03
C LYS A 270 23.35 -1.06 13.45
N ARG A 271 23.44 -0.10 12.52
CA ARG A 271 23.08 1.30 12.78
C ARG A 271 22.60 2.02 11.52
N SER A 272 21.86 3.10 11.73
CA SER A 272 21.54 4.04 10.64
C SER A 272 22.83 4.73 10.16
N ILE A 273 22.99 4.78 8.84
CA ILE A 273 24.10 5.45 8.16
C ILE A 273 23.68 6.70 7.42
N TRP A 274 22.38 6.85 7.17
CA TRP A 274 21.81 8.02 6.52
C TRP A 274 20.32 8.14 6.82
N SER A 275 19.84 9.39 6.87
CA SER A 275 18.43 9.70 7.11
C SER A 275 18.04 10.96 6.38
N TYR A 276 16.83 11.00 5.84
CA TYR A 276 16.23 12.14 5.15
C TYR A 276 14.81 12.35 5.67
N GLU A 277 14.48 13.58 6.09
CA GLU A 277 13.16 13.92 6.62
C GLU A 277 12.14 13.95 5.49
N THR A 278 11.12 13.11 5.59
CA THR A 278 10.05 12.95 4.59
C THR A 278 8.83 12.27 5.23
N SER A 279 7.75 12.18 4.48
CA SER A 279 6.57 11.42 4.87
C SER A 279 6.16 10.50 3.74
N SER A 280 6.05 9.20 4.00
CA SER A 280 5.65 8.20 3.01
C SER A 280 4.91 7.05 3.67
N PHE A 281 3.83 6.58 3.03
CA PHE A 281 3.10 5.38 3.42
C PHE A 281 3.66 4.10 2.78
N TYR A 282 4.50 4.24 1.76
CA TYR A 282 4.96 3.12 0.94
C TYR A 282 6.43 2.82 1.15
N SER A 283 6.77 1.54 0.94
CA SER A 283 8.17 1.10 0.96
C SER A 283 8.97 1.81 -0.13
N PRO A 284 10.23 2.17 0.14
CA PRO A 284 11.08 2.78 -0.85
C PRO A 284 11.45 1.78 -1.95
N ILE A 285 11.78 2.27 -3.13
CA ILE A 285 12.11 1.46 -4.30
C ILE A 285 13.60 1.62 -4.59
N VAL A 286 14.33 0.51 -4.57
CA VAL A 286 15.73 0.43 -5.01
C VAL A 286 15.77 -0.10 -6.44
N SER A 287 16.22 0.71 -7.38
CA SER A 287 16.31 0.33 -8.79
C SER A 287 17.37 1.14 -9.52
N ARG A 288 18.20 0.50 -10.35
CA ARG A 288 19.21 1.13 -11.21
C ARG A 288 20.15 2.08 -10.47
N GLY A 289 20.48 1.79 -9.20
CA GLY A 289 21.32 2.65 -8.37
C GLY A 289 20.62 3.90 -7.84
N MET A 290 19.30 3.93 -7.92
CA MET A 290 18.45 4.99 -7.38
C MET A 290 17.62 4.44 -6.21
N LEU A 291 17.42 5.27 -5.21
CA LEU A 291 16.48 5.06 -4.10
C LEU A 291 15.34 6.06 -4.26
N THR A 292 14.16 5.56 -4.58
CA THR A 292 12.99 6.41 -4.88
C THR A 292 11.89 6.18 -3.86
N ILE A 293 11.19 7.25 -3.48
CA ILE A 293 10.01 7.22 -2.60
C ILE A 293 8.82 7.90 -3.28
N VAL A 294 7.62 7.47 -2.88
CA VAL A 294 6.36 8.18 -3.11
C VAL A 294 6.05 8.92 -1.82
N GLU A 295 6.08 10.25 -1.84
CA GLU A 295 5.76 11.06 -0.67
C GLU A 295 4.25 11.05 -0.39
N ALA A 296 3.85 11.34 0.84
CA ALA A 296 2.44 11.30 1.27
C ALA A 296 1.55 12.27 0.48
N ASN A 297 2.11 13.35 -0.07
CA ASN A 297 1.43 14.28 -0.95
C ASN A 297 1.44 13.85 -2.43
N SER A 298 1.89 12.61 -2.72
CA SER A 298 2.04 12.06 -4.08
C SER A 298 3.20 12.64 -4.90
N GLY A 299 4.10 13.41 -4.31
CA GLY A 299 5.38 13.76 -4.91
C GLY A 299 6.28 12.54 -5.06
N LEU A 300 7.12 12.52 -6.08
CA LEU A 300 8.16 11.51 -6.24
C LEU A 300 9.53 12.14 -6.00
N ARG A 301 10.35 11.47 -5.21
CA ARG A 301 11.70 11.93 -4.89
C ARG A 301 12.69 10.78 -5.01
N SER A 302 13.85 11.06 -5.59
CA SER A 302 14.86 10.03 -5.85
C SER A 302 16.26 10.50 -5.51
N PHE A 303 17.01 9.59 -4.88
CA PHE A 303 18.38 9.78 -4.43
C PHE A 303 19.30 8.81 -5.17
N ALA A 304 20.48 9.28 -5.54
CA ALA A 304 21.51 8.42 -6.10
C ALA A 304 22.18 7.61 -4.97
N LEU A 305 22.05 6.28 -4.96
CA LEU A 305 22.57 5.42 -3.88
C LEU A 305 24.07 5.58 -3.63
N LYS A 306 24.85 5.88 -4.67
CA LYS A 306 26.30 6.05 -4.54
C LYS A 306 26.71 7.28 -3.72
N THR A 307 25.92 8.35 -3.79
CA THR A 307 26.25 9.66 -3.17
C THR A 307 25.29 10.04 -2.07
N LEU A 308 24.12 9.40 -2.01
CA LEU A 308 22.97 9.71 -1.15
C LEU A 308 22.48 11.16 -1.32
N GLN A 309 22.77 11.76 -2.48
CA GLN A 309 22.27 13.07 -2.84
C GLN A 309 20.99 12.94 -3.68
N GLU A 310 20.09 13.90 -3.51
CA GLU A 310 18.89 14.01 -4.32
C GLU A 310 19.29 14.14 -5.80
N SER A 311 18.72 13.31 -6.64
CA SER A 311 18.99 13.25 -8.07
C SER A 311 17.90 13.95 -8.88
N TRP A 312 16.65 13.70 -8.53
CA TRP A 312 15.50 14.32 -9.17
C TRP A 312 14.26 14.30 -8.26
N THR A 313 13.35 15.23 -8.54
CA THR A 313 11.98 15.27 -8.00
C THR A 313 10.99 15.31 -9.14
N ASN A 314 9.78 14.80 -8.90
CA ASN A 314 8.67 14.95 -9.83
C ASN A 314 7.40 15.29 -9.02
N ASP A 315 6.98 16.55 -9.14
CA ASP A 315 5.81 17.11 -8.46
C ASP A 315 4.57 17.18 -9.38
N ASP A 316 4.59 16.55 -10.55
CA ASP A 316 3.45 16.53 -11.49
C ASP A 316 2.24 15.76 -10.94
N TYR A 317 2.45 14.99 -9.88
CA TYR A 317 1.44 14.12 -9.29
C TYR A 317 0.95 14.58 -7.90
N ILE A 318 1.31 15.76 -7.45
CA ILE A 318 0.88 16.28 -6.13
C ILE A 318 -0.64 16.19 -5.99
N ASN A 319 -1.09 15.66 -4.83
CA ASN A 319 -2.48 15.41 -4.45
C ASN A 319 -3.25 14.46 -5.40
N ARG A 320 -2.53 13.60 -6.15
CA ARG A 320 -3.17 12.63 -7.03
C ARG A 320 -3.34 11.25 -6.40
N ASP A 321 -3.12 11.12 -5.10
CA ASP A 321 -3.28 9.89 -4.33
C ASP A 321 -2.61 8.69 -5.03
N LEU A 322 -1.28 8.82 -5.21
CA LEU A 322 -0.50 7.78 -5.87
C LEU A 322 -0.48 6.50 -5.05
N SER A 323 -0.59 5.38 -5.73
CA SER A 323 -0.35 4.06 -5.17
C SER A 323 1.14 3.84 -4.82
N ASN A 324 1.45 2.68 -4.24
CA ASN A 324 2.85 2.24 -4.16
C ASN A 324 3.51 2.25 -5.55
N ALA A 325 4.78 2.60 -5.60
CA ALA A 325 5.59 2.46 -6.79
C ALA A 325 6.24 1.07 -6.87
N VAL A 326 6.43 0.57 -8.07
CA VAL A 326 7.21 -0.65 -8.33
C VAL A 326 8.23 -0.40 -9.42
N SER A 327 9.35 -1.13 -9.36
CA SER A 327 10.31 -1.17 -10.47
C SER A 327 9.90 -2.24 -11.48
N TYR A 328 9.84 -1.86 -12.76
CA TYR A 328 9.52 -2.77 -13.84
C TYR A 328 10.33 -2.45 -15.11
N LYS A 329 11.13 -3.40 -15.58
CA LYS A 329 12.01 -3.26 -16.76
C LYS A 329 12.84 -1.95 -16.74
N GLY A 330 13.31 -1.56 -15.55
CA GLY A 330 14.14 -0.37 -15.35
C GLY A 330 13.39 0.96 -15.37
N SER A 331 12.07 0.95 -15.32
CA SER A 331 11.20 2.09 -15.11
C SER A 331 10.48 1.97 -13.77
N LEU A 332 9.99 3.09 -13.24
CA LEU A 332 9.06 3.09 -12.10
C LEU A 332 7.63 3.12 -12.64
N VAL A 333 6.74 2.42 -11.96
CA VAL A 333 5.31 2.38 -12.31
C VAL A 333 4.49 2.70 -11.07
N VAL A 334 3.56 3.66 -11.19
CA VAL A 334 2.64 4.09 -10.14
C VAL A 334 1.22 4.22 -10.71
N GLY A 335 0.22 4.10 -9.85
CA GLY A 335 -1.18 4.37 -10.20
C GLY A 335 -1.70 5.63 -9.52
N ASP A 336 -2.81 6.20 -9.98
CA ASP A 336 -3.44 7.36 -9.38
C ASP A 336 -4.93 7.15 -9.09
N PHE A 337 -5.54 8.13 -8.41
CA PHE A 337 -6.95 8.10 -8.00
C PHE A 337 -7.95 8.12 -9.18
N GLU A 338 -7.55 8.60 -10.35
CA GLU A 338 -8.38 8.58 -11.56
C GLU A 338 -8.31 7.26 -12.33
N GLY A 339 -7.49 6.30 -11.85
CA GLY A 339 -7.31 5.00 -12.47
C GLY A 339 -6.29 4.97 -13.61
N TYR A 340 -5.42 5.95 -13.67
CA TYR A 340 -4.27 5.93 -14.58
C TYR A 340 -3.11 5.14 -13.97
N VAL A 341 -2.37 4.47 -14.83
CA VAL A 341 -1.05 3.93 -14.55
C VAL A 341 -0.03 4.78 -15.31
N HIS A 342 0.97 5.24 -14.59
CA HIS A 342 2.06 6.09 -15.10
C HIS A 342 3.36 5.31 -15.09
N VAL A 343 4.12 5.42 -16.17
CA VAL A 343 5.47 4.86 -16.32
C VAL A 343 6.47 6.01 -16.30
N ILE A 344 7.43 5.95 -15.41
CA ILE A 344 8.37 7.02 -15.10
C ILE A 344 9.79 6.50 -15.31
N ASP A 345 10.62 7.28 -15.96
CA ASP A 345 12.04 6.97 -16.11
C ASP A 345 12.75 7.05 -14.75
N THR A 346 13.32 5.94 -14.32
CA THR A 346 13.99 5.84 -13.00
C THR A 346 15.15 6.80 -12.83
N LEU A 347 15.84 7.19 -13.91
CA LEU A 347 17.06 7.99 -13.82
C LEU A 347 16.82 9.51 -13.80
N ASN A 348 15.69 9.97 -14.34
CA ASN A 348 15.42 11.40 -14.45
C ASN A 348 14.02 11.84 -14.01
N GLY A 349 13.18 10.90 -13.54
CA GLY A 349 11.85 11.18 -13.01
C GLY A 349 10.80 11.60 -14.05
N LYS A 350 11.10 11.58 -15.35
CA LYS A 350 10.16 12.02 -16.40
C LYS A 350 9.11 10.95 -16.68
N THR A 351 7.87 11.37 -16.89
CA THR A 351 6.81 10.50 -17.39
C THR A 351 7.09 10.07 -18.81
N ILE A 352 7.14 8.76 -19.06
CA ILE A 352 7.42 8.17 -20.38
C ILE A 352 6.28 7.31 -20.90
N GLY A 353 5.28 7.01 -20.07
CA GLY A 353 4.08 6.26 -20.43
C GLY A 353 2.92 6.57 -19.50
N ARG A 354 1.69 6.55 -20.03
CA ARG A 354 0.45 6.71 -19.24
C ARG A 354 -0.71 6.04 -19.94
N LYS A 355 -1.54 5.33 -19.16
CA LYS A 355 -2.79 4.77 -19.65
C LYS A 355 -3.83 4.66 -18.54
N LYS A 356 -5.07 5.00 -18.85
CA LYS A 356 -6.20 4.73 -17.96
C LYS A 356 -6.55 3.24 -17.99
N ILE A 357 -6.40 2.57 -16.85
CA ILE A 357 -6.61 1.13 -16.69
C ILE A 357 -7.99 0.86 -16.06
N SER A 358 -8.37 1.69 -15.10
CA SER A 358 -9.65 1.58 -14.39
C SER A 358 -10.44 2.89 -14.40
N ARG A 359 -11.71 2.82 -13.98
CA ARG A 359 -12.54 3.98 -13.63
C ARG A 359 -12.53 4.26 -12.12
N LYS A 360 -11.79 3.45 -11.37
CA LYS A 360 -11.63 3.53 -9.92
C LYS A 360 -10.17 3.83 -9.61
N PRO A 361 -9.88 4.44 -8.45
CA PRO A 361 -8.52 4.64 -7.97
C PRO A 361 -7.70 3.35 -8.04
N ILE A 362 -6.44 3.48 -8.41
CA ILE A 362 -5.49 2.37 -8.34
C ILE A 362 -5.00 2.26 -6.89
N LYS A 363 -5.32 1.15 -6.26
CA LYS A 363 -4.96 0.90 -4.87
C LYS A 363 -3.54 0.38 -4.73
N SER A 364 -3.13 -0.55 -5.60
CA SER A 364 -1.81 -1.17 -5.51
C SER A 364 -1.33 -1.72 -6.85
N ILE A 365 -0.02 -1.75 -6.99
CA ILE A 365 0.69 -2.33 -8.13
C ILE A 365 1.70 -3.36 -7.61
N LEU A 366 1.76 -4.51 -8.26
CA LEU A 366 2.76 -5.54 -8.03
C LEU A 366 3.48 -5.84 -9.34
N SER A 367 4.79 -6.05 -9.23
CA SER A 367 5.65 -6.41 -10.36
C SER A 367 6.16 -7.83 -10.18
N ARG A 368 6.03 -8.65 -11.20
CA ARG A 368 6.64 -9.98 -11.23
C ARG A 368 7.04 -10.38 -12.64
N SER A 369 8.28 -10.79 -12.80
CA SER A 369 8.83 -11.21 -14.11
C SER A 369 8.52 -10.16 -15.20
N ASP A 370 7.75 -10.54 -16.21
CA ASP A 370 7.41 -9.72 -17.36
C ASP A 370 6.00 -9.11 -17.32
N SER A 371 5.33 -9.15 -16.17
CA SER A 371 3.96 -8.63 -16.01
C SER A 371 3.83 -7.74 -14.78
N LEU A 372 2.91 -6.79 -14.87
CA LEU A 372 2.44 -5.95 -13.76
C LEU A 372 0.99 -6.33 -13.44
N TYR A 373 0.68 -6.35 -12.16
CA TYR A 373 -0.65 -6.63 -11.67
C TYR A 373 -1.17 -5.42 -10.90
N ILE A 374 -2.28 -4.88 -11.38
CA ILE A 374 -2.88 -3.64 -10.89
C ILE A 374 -4.17 -3.99 -10.17
N ILE A 375 -4.32 -3.50 -8.95
CA ILE A 375 -5.55 -3.64 -8.16
C ILE A 375 -6.15 -2.26 -8.01
N ASP A 376 -7.42 -2.12 -8.35
CA ASP A 376 -8.19 -0.91 -8.10
C ASP A 376 -9.05 -1.04 -6.81
N GLU A 377 -9.61 0.07 -6.33
CA GLU A 377 -10.45 0.11 -5.14
C GLU A 377 -11.71 -0.78 -5.21
N ALA A 378 -12.18 -1.12 -6.41
CA ALA A 378 -13.31 -2.03 -6.58
C ALA A 378 -12.89 -3.50 -6.66
N PHE A 379 -11.66 -3.84 -6.26
CA PHE A 379 -11.10 -5.18 -6.33
C PHE A 379 -11.10 -5.77 -7.76
N ASN A 380 -10.91 -4.95 -8.77
CA ASN A 380 -10.56 -5.44 -10.07
C ASN A 380 -9.04 -5.62 -10.15
N LEU A 381 -8.64 -6.80 -10.58
CA LEU A 381 -7.25 -7.15 -10.84
C LEU A 381 -7.00 -7.13 -12.34
N HIS A 382 -6.01 -6.38 -12.77
CA HIS A 382 -5.62 -6.25 -14.17
C HIS A 382 -4.18 -6.72 -14.33
N SER A 383 -3.91 -7.60 -15.29
CA SER A 383 -2.54 -7.87 -15.77
C SER A 383 -2.22 -6.93 -16.93
N ILE A 384 -1.09 -6.26 -16.83
CA ILE A 384 -0.61 -5.37 -17.88
C ILE A 384 0.86 -5.64 -18.22
N ASN A 385 1.24 -5.25 -19.42
CA ASN A 385 2.63 -5.24 -19.90
C ASN A 385 2.97 -3.85 -20.47
N ILE A 386 4.30 -3.52 -20.51
CA ILE A 386 4.82 -2.22 -20.97
C ILE A 386 5.96 -2.43 -21.95
#